data_e09bf8de80374af64ab4b0447624e636
#
_entry.id   e09bf8de80374af64ab4b0447624e636
#
_cell.length_a   1.000
_cell.length_b   1.000
_cell.length_c   1.000
_cell.angle_alpha   90.00
_cell.angle_beta   90.00
_cell.angle_gamma   90.00
#
_symmetry.space_group_name_H-M   'P 1'
#
loop_
_entity.id
_entity.type
_entity.pdbx_description
1 polymer ?
#
loop_
_entity_poly.entity_id
_entity_poly.type
_entity_poly.pdbx_seq_one_letter_code
_entity_poly.pdbx_strand_id
1 'polypeptide(L)'
;MPCVPNCFEVPFLEDLDDFIMLSVNQIKFLRSLRERKYRLREQAFAVEGPKLVGEMLPFYRCRMLVGTAAMLRAVSTPHDAEVVELPESFDFKRISTQTSPQPLMAVFDLPAEPEPVVEGLTLLLDGVQDPGNVGTILRTADWFGIRHVWLGTGSADVFSPKVVQASMGALARVQPPPLKNTVDTLAYFRRQGIPVYGAFLEGQSLYEAPLPNFTEPAILVLGSEGRGISPEVAAEITDRLTIPASGLSVKGHTESLNVAIAAAILCSEWRRRS
;
A
#
# COMPACT_ATOMS: atom_id res chain seq x y z
N MET A 1 -6.09 73.60 38.95
CA MET A 1 -5.06 72.63 38.65
C MET A 1 -5.26 71.41 39.54
N PRO A 2 -5.53 70.29 38.97
CA PRO A 2 -4.85 69.09 39.38
C PRO A 2 -4.41 68.27 38.19
N CYS A 3 -3.31 67.55 38.41
CA CYS A 3 -2.61 66.64 37.51
C CYS A 3 -3.47 65.46 37.02
N VAL A 4 -3.31 65.13 35.73
CA VAL A 4 -3.77 63.92 35.12
C VAL A 4 -2.71 62.80 35.39
N PRO A 5 -3.10 61.62 35.91
CA PRO A 5 -2.14 60.52 36.01
C PRO A 5 -2.01 59.76 34.69
N ASN A 6 -0.77 59.36 34.43
CA ASN A 6 -0.24 58.59 33.34
C ASN A 6 -1.11 57.39 32.97
N CYS A 7 -1.32 57.24 31.66
CA CYS A 7 -1.68 55.97 31.04
C CYS A 7 -0.58 54.94 31.29
N PHE A 8 -0.89 53.85 31.97
CA PHE A 8 -0.08 52.65 31.99
C PHE A 8 -0.06 52.08 30.56
N GLU A 9 1.08 52.12 29.91
CA GLU A 9 1.39 51.27 28.81
C GLU A 9 1.39 49.81 29.30
N VAL A 10 0.40 49.06 28.88
CA VAL A 10 0.40 47.59 29.00
C VAL A 10 1.45 47.09 28.00
N PRO A 11 2.48 46.36 28.43
CA PRO A 11 3.36 45.75 27.47
C PRO A 11 2.55 44.74 26.66
N PHE A 12 2.56 44.90 25.34
CA PHE A 12 2.17 43.90 24.39
C PHE A 12 3.09 42.71 24.66
N LEU A 13 2.61 41.72 25.41
CA LEU A 13 3.18 40.38 25.41
C LEU A 13 2.91 39.83 24.01
N GLU A 14 3.91 39.94 23.16
CA GLU A 14 4.04 39.04 22.04
C GLU A 14 4.12 37.61 22.63
N ASP A 15 2.99 36.91 22.65
CA ASP A 15 2.97 35.49 22.80
C ASP A 15 3.74 34.90 21.59
N LEU A 16 5.04 34.80 21.75
CA LEU A 16 5.86 33.87 20.97
C LEU A 16 5.34 32.48 21.35
N ASP A 17 4.31 32.06 20.60
CA ASP A 17 3.92 30.67 20.54
C ASP A 17 5.20 29.88 20.27
N ASP A 18 5.68 29.15 21.28
CA ASP A 18 6.72 28.13 21.17
C ASP A 18 6.17 26.95 20.34
N PHE A 19 5.84 27.21 19.06
CA PHE A 19 5.55 26.15 18.12
C PHE A 19 6.83 25.33 17.94
N ILE A 20 6.76 24.09 18.36
CA ILE A 20 7.83 23.11 18.11
C ILE A 20 7.93 22.94 16.60
N MET A 21 8.79 23.77 15.98
CA MET A 21 9.09 23.66 14.55
C MET A 21 9.89 22.39 14.29
N LEU A 22 9.54 21.67 13.22
CA LEU A 22 10.39 20.56 12.76
C LEU A 22 11.83 21.02 12.58
N SER A 23 12.75 20.35 13.22
CA SER A 23 14.18 20.56 13.02
C SER A 23 14.56 20.21 11.56
N VAL A 24 15.66 20.77 11.09
CA VAL A 24 16.22 20.46 9.76
C VAL A 24 16.45 18.95 9.60
N ASN A 25 16.85 18.27 10.68
CA ASN A 25 17.08 16.82 10.65
C ASN A 25 15.77 16.04 10.54
N GLN A 26 14.73 16.44 11.24
CA GLN A 26 13.39 15.82 11.12
C GLN A 26 12.82 16.02 9.71
N ILE A 27 12.93 17.20 9.11
CA ILE A 27 12.52 17.43 7.72
C ILE A 27 13.29 16.52 6.76
N LYS A 28 14.61 16.41 6.92
CA LYS A 28 15.45 15.53 6.10
C LYS A 28 15.05 14.07 6.28
N PHE A 29 14.80 13.64 7.51
CA PHE A 29 14.34 12.29 7.82
C PHE A 29 13.01 11.99 7.14
N LEU A 30 11.96 12.80 7.35
CA LEU A 30 10.63 12.62 6.74
C LEU A 30 10.73 12.53 5.22
N ARG A 31 11.48 13.43 4.59
CA ARG A 31 11.70 13.42 3.12
C ARG A 31 12.45 12.20 2.64
N SER A 32 13.36 11.67 3.42
CA SER A 32 14.18 10.52 3.02
C SER A 32 13.34 9.25 2.87
N LEU A 33 12.25 9.09 3.64
CA LEU A 33 11.38 7.92 3.62
C LEU A 33 10.65 7.69 2.28
N ARG A 34 10.68 8.63 1.35
CA ARG A 34 10.24 8.41 -0.03
C ARG A 34 11.11 7.40 -0.78
N GLU A 35 12.38 7.23 -0.41
CA GLU A 35 13.33 6.33 -1.05
C GLU A 35 13.44 5.01 -0.28
N ARG A 36 13.35 3.87 -0.99
CA ARG A 36 13.39 2.53 -0.39
C ARG A 36 14.60 2.30 0.51
N LYS A 37 15.81 2.74 0.06
CA LYS A 37 17.05 2.55 0.84
C LYS A 37 16.99 3.16 2.23
N TYR A 38 16.30 4.32 2.37
CA TYR A 38 16.15 4.97 3.67
C TYR A 38 15.06 4.32 4.51
N ARG A 39 13.93 3.88 3.90
CA ARG A 39 12.93 3.10 4.65
C ARG A 39 13.53 1.85 5.27
N LEU A 40 14.36 1.12 4.51
CA LEU A 40 15.06 -0.08 5.01
C LEU A 40 16.10 0.27 6.08
N ARG A 41 16.86 1.35 5.91
CA ARG A 41 17.85 1.79 6.91
C ARG A 41 17.20 2.23 8.21
N GLU A 42 16.16 3.03 8.11
CA GLU A 42 15.44 3.57 9.26
C GLU A 42 14.38 2.60 9.80
N GLN A 43 14.12 1.48 9.10
CA GLN A 43 13.05 0.52 9.43
C GLN A 43 11.71 1.24 9.63
N ALA A 44 11.38 2.17 8.72
CA ALA A 44 10.20 3.03 8.83
C ALA A 44 9.63 3.42 7.47
N PHE A 45 8.33 3.74 7.44
CA PHE A 45 7.65 4.30 6.28
C PHE A 45 6.72 5.43 6.68
N ALA A 46 6.40 6.31 5.74
CA ALA A 46 5.53 7.45 5.96
C ALA A 46 4.14 7.25 5.35
N VAL A 47 3.12 7.72 6.04
CA VAL A 47 1.71 7.74 5.61
C VAL A 47 1.18 9.16 5.72
N GLU A 48 0.48 9.63 4.69
CA GLU A 48 -0.03 10.99 4.61
C GLU A 48 -1.56 11.02 4.59
N GLY A 49 -2.14 11.94 5.33
CA GLY A 49 -3.57 12.20 5.40
C GLY A 49 -4.31 11.47 6.53
N PRO A 50 -5.30 12.16 7.15
CA PRO A 50 -5.95 11.68 8.39
C PRO A 50 -6.68 10.35 8.21
N LYS A 51 -7.29 10.12 7.07
CA LYS A 51 -7.99 8.85 6.79
C LYS A 51 -7.03 7.67 6.78
N LEU A 52 -5.93 7.76 6.00
CA LEU A 52 -4.95 6.67 5.91
C LEU A 52 -4.21 6.47 7.22
N VAL A 53 -3.80 7.54 7.87
CA VAL A 53 -3.15 7.47 9.19
C VAL A 53 -4.07 6.77 10.18
N GLY A 54 -5.35 7.17 10.26
CA GLY A 54 -6.32 6.54 11.16
C GLY A 54 -6.53 5.04 10.89
N GLU A 55 -6.51 4.61 9.62
CA GLU A 55 -6.62 3.20 9.25
C GLU A 55 -5.36 2.38 9.59
N MET A 56 -4.17 3.01 9.57
CA MET A 56 -2.91 2.32 9.86
C MET A 56 -2.60 2.23 11.36
N LEU A 57 -3.03 3.18 12.16
CA LEU A 57 -2.73 3.26 13.61
C LEU A 57 -3.05 1.98 14.41
N PRO A 58 -4.13 1.22 14.13
CA PRO A 58 -4.42 -0.02 14.86
C PRO A 58 -3.49 -1.19 14.52
N PHE A 59 -2.74 -1.11 13.39
CA PHE A 59 -1.98 -2.23 12.84
C PHE A 59 -0.46 -2.03 12.87
N TYR A 60 -0.01 -0.77 12.90
CA TYR A 60 1.41 -0.42 12.85
C TYR A 60 1.80 0.45 14.04
N ARG A 61 2.97 0.22 14.60
CA ARG A 61 3.52 1.10 15.63
C ARG A 61 3.88 2.44 15.02
N CYS A 62 3.24 3.50 15.51
CA CYS A 62 3.52 4.87 15.12
C CYS A 62 4.71 5.41 15.91
N ARG A 63 5.75 5.88 15.22
CA ARG A 63 6.91 6.55 15.85
C ARG A 63 6.71 8.03 16.01
N MET A 64 6.13 8.66 14.99
CA MET A 64 5.98 10.11 14.93
C MET A 64 4.69 10.47 14.22
N LEU A 65 4.00 11.47 14.76
CA LEU A 65 2.81 12.07 14.18
C LEU A 65 3.04 13.56 14.03
N VAL A 66 2.94 14.06 12.81
CA VAL A 66 3.21 15.46 12.46
C VAL A 66 1.99 16.05 11.80
N GLY A 67 1.44 17.13 12.33
CA GLY A 67 0.26 17.73 11.72
C GLY A 67 -0.16 19.04 12.36
N THR A 68 -1.19 19.68 11.80
CA THR A 68 -1.83 20.82 12.47
C THR A 68 -2.72 20.34 13.64
N ALA A 69 -3.00 21.23 14.60
CA ALA A 69 -3.82 20.93 15.77
C ALA A 69 -5.17 20.27 15.39
N ALA A 70 -5.80 20.76 14.32
CA ALA A 70 -7.08 20.22 13.84
C ALA A 70 -6.94 18.77 13.35
N MET A 71 -5.88 18.47 12.61
CA MET A 71 -5.65 17.14 12.05
C MET A 71 -5.17 16.12 13.09
N LEU A 72 -4.35 16.55 14.05
CA LEU A 72 -3.93 15.71 15.17
C LEU A 72 -5.11 15.26 16.02
N ARG A 73 -6.09 16.16 16.25
CA ARG A 73 -7.34 15.81 16.94
C ARG A 73 -8.27 14.88 16.14
N ALA A 74 -8.09 14.77 14.82
CA ALA A 74 -8.91 13.91 13.97
C ALA A 74 -8.50 12.42 13.99
N VAL A 75 -7.38 12.09 14.65
CA VAL A 75 -6.87 10.74 14.77
C VAL A 75 -6.58 10.37 16.23
N SER A 76 -6.64 9.07 16.54
CA SER A 76 -6.26 8.59 17.89
C SER A 76 -4.74 8.64 18.03
N THR A 77 -4.22 9.54 18.86
CA THR A 77 -2.78 9.70 19.07
C THR A 77 -2.25 8.58 19.98
N PRO A 78 -1.29 7.76 19.53
CA PRO A 78 -0.67 6.75 20.39
C PRO A 78 0.17 7.40 21.50
N HIS A 79 0.20 6.79 22.69
CA HIS A 79 0.92 7.32 23.85
C HIS A 79 2.45 7.36 23.69
N ASP A 80 3.00 6.47 22.88
CA ASP A 80 4.45 6.31 22.67
C ASP A 80 4.96 6.96 21.37
N ALA A 81 4.09 7.65 20.64
CA ALA A 81 4.48 8.38 19.43
C ALA A 81 5.00 9.79 19.78
N GLU A 82 6.06 10.22 19.10
CA GLU A 82 6.47 11.62 19.09
C GLU A 82 5.41 12.44 18.33
N VAL A 83 4.80 13.43 19.00
CA VAL A 83 3.79 14.30 18.38
C VAL A 83 4.38 15.67 18.14
N VAL A 84 4.34 16.12 16.90
CA VAL A 84 4.80 17.44 16.48
C VAL A 84 3.62 18.23 15.93
N GLU A 85 3.15 19.19 16.68
CA GLU A 85 2.12 20.12 16.22
C GLU A 85 2.77 21.25 15.42
N LEU A 86 2.23 21.50 14.23
CA LEU A 86 2.69 22.53 13.33
C LEU A 86 1.63 23.62 13.13
N PRO A 87 2.04 24.87 12.91
CA PRO A 87 1.09 25.95 12.61
C PRO A 87 0.38 25.69 11.27
N GLU A 88 -0.84 26.21 11.13
CA GLU A 88 -1.64 26.12 9.89
C GLU A 88 -0.91 26.76 8.68
N SER A 89 0.02 27.67 8.93
CA SER A 89 0.87 28.31 7.91
C SER A 89 2.02 27.44 7.40
N PHE A 90 2.25 26.26 8.01
CA PHE A 90 3.36 25.38 7.59
C PHE A 90 3.10 24.79 6.20
N ASP A 91 4.08 24.93 5.31
CA ASP A 91 4.02 24.32 3.97
C ASP A 91 4.37 22.84 4.03
N PHE A 92 3.36 21.98 4.06
CA PHE A 92 3.51 20.52 4.07
C PHE A 92 4.22 19.95 2.83
N LYS A 93 4.34 20.70 1.72
CA LYS A 93 5.16 20.28 0.56
C LYS A 93 6.63 20.12 0.92
N ARG A 94 7.08 20.70 2.03
CA ARG A 94 8.44 20.54 2.54
C ARG A 94 8.74 19.11 3.01
N ILE A 95 7.72 18.34 3.39
CA ILE A 95 7.87 16.96 3.92
C ILE A 95 7.10 15.94 3.10
N SER A 96 6.09 16.34 2.35
CA SER A 96 5.20 15.49 1.57
C SER A 96 5.76 15.13 0.20
N THR A 97 5.25 14.02 -0.34
CA THR A 97 5.45 13.59 -1.74
C THR A 97 4.26 13.91 -2.64
N GLN A 98 3.15 14.42 -2.06
CA GLN A 98 1.91 14.70 -2.78
C GLN A 98 1.93 16.11 -3.38
N THR A 99 1.22 16.28 -4.50
CA THR A 99 1.04 17.59 -5.14
C THR A 99 0.19 18.53 -4.26
N SER A 100 -0.81 17.96 -3.59
CA SER A 100 -1.70 18.67 -2.66
C SER A 100 -1.72 17.91 -1.33
N PRO A 101 -0.72 18.11 -0.47
CA PRO A 101 -0.61 17.39 0.79
C PRO A 101 -1.71 17.78 1.74
N GLN A 102 -2.23 16.80 2.48
CA GLN A 102 -3.04 17.06 3.65
C GLN A 102 -2.14 17.35 4.85
N PRO A 103 -2.55 18.20 5.79
CA PRO A 103 -1.69 18.64 6.88
C PRO A 103 -1.61 17.64 8.04
N LEU A 104 -1.37 16.36 7.69
CA LEU A 104 -1.07 15.27 8.61
C LEU A 104 -0.16 14.24 7.94
N MET A 105 0.91 13.87 8.64
CA MET A 105 1.82 12.78 8.28
C MET A 105 2.15 11.95 9.52
N ALA A 106 2.17 10.63 9.36
CA ALA A 106 2.64 9.70 10.38
C ALA A 106 3.84 8.90 9.85
N VAL A 107 4.75 8.55 10.76
CA VAL A 107 5.84 7.62 10.50
C VAL A 107 5.57 6.36 11.31
N PHE A 108 5.53 5.23 10.62
CA PHE A 108 5.32 3.91 11.19
C PHE A 108 6.56 3.04 11.08
N ASP A 109 6.70 2.10 12.00
CA ASP A 109 7.70 1.03 11.88
C ASP A 109 7.38 0.13 10.68
N LEU A 110 8.41 -0.29 9.96
CA LEU A 110 8.23 -1.42 9.03
C LEU A 110 7.91 -2.68 9.85
N PRO A 111 6.88 -3.45 9.45
CA PRO A 111 6.59 -4.71 10.12
C PRO A 111 7.71 -5.72 9.85
N ALA A 112 7.84 -6.71 10.73
CA ALA A 112 8.63 -7.89 10.43
C ALA A 112 8.09 -8.55 9.14
N GLU A 113 8.98 -9.06 8.31
CA GLU A 113 8.58 -9.78 7.09
C GLU A 113 7.89 -11.09 7.51
N PRO A 114 6.59 -11.27 7.21
CA PRO A 114 5.90 -12.51 7.52
C PRO A 114 6.38 -13.61 6.56
N GLU A 115 6.41 -14.85 7.05
CA GLU A 115 6.63 -15.99 6.16
C GLU A 115 5.44 -16.16 5.19
N PRO A 116 5.68 -16.61 3.95
CA PRO A 116 4.61 -16.89 3.00
C PRO A 116 3.67 -17.99 3.52
N VAL A 117 2.38 -17.72 3.55
CA VAL A 117 1.33 -18.65 3.97
C VAL A 117 0.26 -18.69 2.89
N VAL A 118 -0.31 -19.88 2.62
CA VAL A 118 -1.46 -20.05 1.73
C VAL A 118 -2.66 -20.52 2.54
N GLU A 119 -3.58 -19.59 2.77
CA GLU A 119 -4.87 -19.84 3.42
C GLU A 119 -5.97 -19.30 2.51
N GLY A 120 -6.73 -20.19 1.86
CA GLY A 120 -7.66 -19.79 0.81
C GLY A 120 -6.94 -19.24 -0.43
N LEU A 121 -7.64 -18.40 -1.20
CA LEU A 121 -7.05 -17.77 -2.37
C LEU A 121 -5.95 -16.79 -1.95
N THR A 122 -4.74 -17.03 -2.48
CA THR A 122 -3.56 -16.17 -2.30
C THR A 122 -3.19 -15.56 -3.65
N LEU A 123 -2.90 -14.26 -3.70
CA LEU A 123 -2.41 -13.60 -4.90
C LEU A 123 -0.87 -13.54 -4.89
N LEU A 124 -0.26 -13.74 -6.05
CA LEU A 124 1.15 -13.47 -6.27
C LEU A 124 1.32 -12.47 -7.41
N LEU A 125 2.04 -11.40 -7.15
CA LEU A 125 2.37 -10.37 -8.15
C LEU A 125 3.77 -10.60 -8.69
N ASP A 126 3.89 -11.08 -9.93
CA ASP A 126 5.17 -11.34 -10.58
C ASP A 126 5.59 -10.14 -11.43
N GLY A 127 6.48 -9.32 -10.88
CA GLY A 127 7.03 -8.15 -11.57
C GLY A 127 6.03 -7.02 -11.86
N VAL A 128 4.97 -6.87 -11.08
CA VAL A 128 4.03 -5.76 -11.20
C VAL A 128 4.68 -4.47 -10.70
N GLN A 129 5.18 -3.66 -11.65
CA GLN A 129 6.05 -2.53 -11.34
C GLN A 129 5.31 -1.22 -11.03
N ASP A 130 4.10 -1.04 -11.57
CA ASP A 130 3.33 0.19 -11.34
C ASP A 130 2.76 0.22 -9.91
N PRO A 131 3.13 1.24 -9.09
CA PRO A 131 2.65 1.35 -7.72
C PRO A 131 1.13 1.52 -7.60
N GLY A 132 0.49 2.13 -8.60
CA GLY A 132 -0.95 2.29 -8.65
C GLY A 132 -1.66 0.95 -8.81
N ASN A 133 -1.14 0.08 -9.67
CA ASN A 133 -1.66 -1.27 -9.87
C ASN A 133 -1.48 -2.13 -8.61
N VAL A 134 -0.30 -2.12 -8.00
CA VAL A 134 -0.08 -2.85 -6.74
C VAL A 134 -1.05 -2.38 -5.66
N GLY A 135 -1.19 -1.07 -5.44
CA GLY A 135 -2.13 -0.53 -4.45
C GLY A 135 -3.58 -0.87 -4.76
N THR A 136 -3.98 -0.86 -6.04
CA THR A 136 -5.35 -1.24 -6.46
C THR A 136 -5.60 -2.73 -6.26
N ILE A 137 -4.62 -3.60 -6.51
CA ILE A 137 -4.73 -5.04 -6.26
C ILE A 137 -4.85 -5.31 -4.76
N LEU A 138 -4.10 -4.61 -3.91
CA LEU A 138 -4.25 -4.71 -2.46
C LEU A 138 -5.66 -4.33 -2.00
N ARG A 139 -6.25 -3.25 -2.54
CA ARG A 139 -7.65 -2.88 -2.26
C ARG A 139 -8.64 -3.94 -2.73
N THR A 140 -8.41 -4.53 -3.90
CA THR A 140 -9.23 -5.62 -4.44
C THR A 140 -9.14 -6.84 -3.53
N ALA A 141 -7.95 -7.21 -3.07
CA ALA A 141 -7.72 -8.30 -2.14
C ALA A 141 -8.48 -8.08 -0.82
N ASP A 142 -8.33 -6.90 -0.21
CA ASP A 142 -9.03 -6.51 1.00
C ASP A 142 -10.57 -6.58 0.83
N TRP A 143 -11.08 -6.05 -0.29
CA TRP A 143 -12.52 -6.06 -0.60
C TRP A 143 -13.11 -7.46 -0.66
N PHE A 144 -12.40 -8.40 -1.27
CA PHE A 144 -12.85 -9.80 -1.38
C PHE A 144 -12.45 -10.67 -0.17
N GLY A 145 -11.75 -10.13 0.82
CA GLY A 145 -11.31 -10.87 2.01
C GLY A 145 -10.11 -11.78 1.75
N ILE A 146 -9.31 -11.49 0.72
CA ILE A 146 -8.03 -12.15 0.45
C ILE A 146 -6.98 -11.53 1.36
N ARG A 147 -6.42 -12.32 2.27
CA ARG A 147 -5.44 -11.84 3.27
C ARG A 147 -4.01 -11.90 2.78
N HIS A 148 -3.71 -12.81 1.86
CA HIS A 148 -2.36 -13.10 1.42
C HIS A 148 -2.14 -12.61 -0.01
N VAL A 149 -1.28 -11.59 -0.14
CA VAL A 149 -0.82 -11.05 -1.42
C VAL A 149 0.69 -11.03 -1.39
N TRP A 150 1.34 -11.87 -2.16
CA TRP A 150 2.79 -11.94 -2.21
C TRP A 150 3.37 -11.04 -3.29
N LEU A 151 4.51 -10.46 -3.00
CA LEU A 151 5.26 -9.65 -3.95
C LEU A 151 6.45 -10.45 -4.48
N GLY A 152 6.33 -10.91 -5.71
CA GLY A 152 7.41 -11.54 -6.46
C GLY A 152 8.50 -10.54 -6.86
N THR A 153 9.62 -11.09 -7.31
CA THR A 153 10.78 -10.30 -7.74
C THR A 153 10.41 -9.26 -8.79
N GLY A 154 10.89 -8.04 -8.61
CA GLY A 154 10.62 -6.92 -9.53
C GLY A 154 9.31 -6.18 -9.34
N SER A 155 8.46 -6.60 -8.42
CA SER A 155 7.24 -5.86 -8.07
C SER A 155 7.55 -4.57 -7.30
N ALA A 156 6.63 -3.59 -7.36
CA ALA A 156 6.80 -2.33 -6.66
C ALA A 156 6.86 -2.51 -5.14
N ASP A 157 7.67 -1.68 -4.49
CA ASP A 157 7.78 -1.68 -3.03
C ASP A 157 6.47 -1.23 -2.38
N VAL A 158 5.89 -2.12 -1.60
CA VAL A 158 4.58 -1.96 -0.95
C VAL A 158 4.52 -0.77 0.01
N PHE A 159 5.63 -0.42 0.66
CA PHE A 159 5.73 0.72 1.56
C PHE A 159 6.17 2.02 0.86
N SER A 160 6.27 2.02 -0.47
CA SER A 160 6.48 3.28 -1.20
C SER A 160 5.27 4.20 -1.02
N PRO A 161 5.47 5.53 -0.94
CA PRO A 161 4.37 6.48 -0.74
C PRO A 161 3.23 6.33 -1.74
N LYS A 162 3.56 5.97 -2.99
CA LYS A 162 2.56 5.77 -4.05
C LYS A 162 1.70 4.53 -3.83
N VAL A 163 2.30 3.39 -3.40
CA VAL A 163 1.52 2.17 -3.09
C VAL A 163 0.68 2.38 -1.84
N VAL A 164 1.26 2.95 -0.78
CA VAL A 164 0.53 3.28 0.46
C VAL A 164 -0.70 4.13 0.15
N GLN A 165 -0.54 5.19 -0.65
CA GLN A 165 -1.65 6.06 -1.05
C GLN A 165 -2.69 5.32 -1.90
N ALA A 166 -2.24 4.54 -2.90
CA ALA A 166 -3.14 3.81 -3.80
C ALA A 166 -3.89 2.68 -3.10
N SER A 167 -3.33 2.10 -2.04
CA SER A 167 -3.96 1.03 -1.25
C SER A 167 -5.18 1.52 -0.46
N MET A 168 -5.31 2.82 -0.21
CA MET A 168 -6.43 3.42 0.52
C MET A 168 -6.71 2.74 1.87
N GLY A 169 -5.65 2.34 2.60
CA GLY A 169 -5.73 1.68 3.89
C GLY A 169 -5.77 0.13 3.84
N ALA A 170 -5.97 -0.48 2.67
CA ALA A 170 -5.96 -1.94 2.54
C ALA A 170 -4.66 -2.58 3.04
N LEU A 171 -3.53 -1.86 2.90
CA LEU A 171 -2.22 -2.30 3.40
C LEU A 171 -2.22 -2.63 4.90
N ALA A 172 -3.12 -2.04 5.69
CA ALA A 172 -3.25 -2.34 7.10
C ALA A 172 -3.76 -3.77 7.36
N ARG A 173 -4.62 -4.29 6.48
CA ARG A 173 -5.28 -5.60 6.60
C ARG A 173 -4.65 -6.68 5.74
N VAL A 174 -4.04 -6.26 4.63
CA VAL A 174 -3.30 -7.14 3.71
C VAL A 174 -1.83 -6.77 3.82
N GLN A 175 -1.06 -7.56 4.56
CA GLN A 175 0.38 -7.31 4.80
C GLN A 175 1.22 -8.19 3.87
N PRO A 176 1.59 -7.71 2.68
CA PRO A 176 2.23 -8.53 1.68
C PRO A 176 3.72 -8.74 1.99
N PRO A 177 4.17 -10.00 2.17
CA PRO A 177 5.59 -10.30 2.25
C PRO A 177 6.26 -10.13 0.89
N PRO A 178 7.45 -9.52 0.82
CA PRO A 178 8.30 -9.65 -0.34
C PRO A 178 8.90 -11.06 -0.38
N LEU A 179 8.76 -11.75 -1.51
CA LEU A 179 9.37 -13.06 -1.66
C LEU A 179 10.86 -12.93 -1.99
N LYS A 180 11.72 -13.65 -1.26
CA LYS A 180 13.16 -13.72 -1.53
C LYS A 180 13.44 -14.47 -2.83
N ASN A 181 12.69 -15.55 -3.05
CA ASN A 181 12.74 -16.34 -4.28
C ASN A 181 11.32 -16.78 -4.64
N THR A 182 10.77 -16.18 -5.67
CA THR A 182 9.39 -16.44 -6.13
C THR A 182 9.24 -17.89 -6.62
N VAL A 183 10.18 -18.38 -7.42
CA VAL A 183 10.13 -19.71 -8.03
C VAL A 183 10.22 -20.80 -6.96
N ASP A 184 11.19 -20.72 -6.05
CA ASP A 184 11.34 -21.70 -4.97
C ASP A 184 10.12 -21.74 -4.05
N THR A 185 9.52 -20.57 -3.78
CA THR A 185 8.31 -20.49 -2.96
C THR A 185 7.13 -21.17 -3.66
N LEU A 186 6.90 -20.92 -4.94
CA LEU A 186 5.85 -21.59 -5.71
C LEU A 186 6.10 -23.10 -5.80
N ALA A 187 7.33 -23.52 -6.13
CA ALA A 187 7.71 -24.93 -6.20
C ALA A 187 7.48 -25.64 -4.85
N TYR A 188 7.74 -24.97 -3.74
CA TYR A 188 7.46 -25.50 -2.39
C TYR A 188 5.98 -25.80 -2.20
N PHE A 189 5.09 -24.82 -2.43
CA PHE A 189 3.65 -25.00 -2.22
C PHE A 189 3.02 -25.96 -3.25
N ARG A 190 3.48 -25.93 -4.51
CA ARG A 190 3.05 -26.89 -5.53
C ARG A 190 3.35 -28.34 -5.14
N ARG A 191 4.53 -28.62 -4.56
CA ARG A 191 4.89 -29.95 -4.05
C ARG A 191 3.98 -30.41 -2.89
N GLN A 192 3.35 -29.49 -2.20
CA GLN A 192 2.35 -29.79 -1.16
C GLN A 192 0.94 -29.98 -1.74
N GLY A 193 0.79 -29.99 -3.05
CA GLY A 193 -0.50 -30.19 -3.72
C GLY A 193 -1.37 -28.94 -3.82
N ILE A 194 -0.81 -27.74 -3.53
CA ILE A 194 -1.54 -26.49 -3.69
C ILE A 194 -1.54 -26.09 -5.17
N PRO A 195 -2.70 -25.91 -5.81
CA PRO A 195 -2.79 -25.53 -7.20
C PRO A 195 -2.30 -24.09 -7.41
N VAL A 196 -1.55 -23.89 -8.51
CA VAL A 196 -1.01 -22.60 -8.91
C VAL A 196 -1.63 -22.19 -10.24
N TYR A 197 -2.52 -21.21 -10.21
CA TYR A 197 -3.15 -20.64 -11.38
C TYR A 197 -2.39 -19.41 -11.86
N GLY A 198 -2.31 -19.23 -13.17
CA GLY A 198 -1.71 -18.03 -13.76
C GLY A 198 -2.70 -17.31 -14.68
N ALA A 199 -2.70 -16.00 -14.63
CA ALA A 199 -3.49 -15.15 -15.53
C ALA A 199 -2.71 -14.95 -16.83
N PHE A 200 -3.23 -15.50 -17.94
CA PHE A 200 -2.64 -15.42 -19.29
C PHE A 200 -3.63 -14.89 -20.31
N LEU A 201 -3.13 -14.46 -21.46
CA LEU A 201 -3.98 -14.11 -22.61
C LEU A 201 -4.62 -15.35 -23.23
N GLU A 202 -3.92 -16.50 -23.16
CA GLU A 202 -4.38 -17.80 -23.66
C GLU A 202 -4.41 -18.82 -22.52
N GLY A 203 -5.49 -19.57 -22.44
CA GLY A 203 -5.71 -20.56 -21.40
C GLY A 203 -7.15 -21.01 -21.32
N GLN A 204 -7.49 -21.72 -20.27
CA GLN A 204 -8.88 -22.10 -20.00
C GLN A 204 -9.68 -20.86 -19.59
N SER A 205 -10.89 -20.75 -20.14
CA SER A 205 -11.81 -19.68 -19.77
C SER A 205 -12.03 -19.65 -18.26
N LEU A 206 -11.84 -18.49 -17.64
CA LEU A 206 -12.15 -18.25 -16.23
C LEU A 206 -13.56 -18.74 -15.86
N TYR A 207 -14.52 -18.57 -16.78
CA TYR A 207 -15.94 -18.88 -16.53
C TYR A 207 -16.26 -20.38 -16.61
N GLU A 208 -15.34 -21.19 -17.16
CA GLU A 208 -15.49 -22.64 -17.36
C GLU A 208 -14.51 -23.47 -16.53
N ALA A 209 -13.41 -22.84 -16.07
CA ALA A 209 -12.37 -23.52 -15.30
C ALA A 209 -12.93 -24.09 -13.98
N PRO A 210 -12.53 -25.29 -13.57
CA PRO A 210 -12.90 -25.87 -12.28
C PRO A 210 -12.07 -25.23 -11.16
N LEU A 211 -12.49 -24.06 -10.69
CA LEU A 211 -11.80 -23.36 -9.61
C LEU A 211 -12.16 -23.98 -8.25
N PRO A 212 -11.20 -24.11 -7.33
CA PRO A 212 -11.49 -24.51 -5.95
C PRO A 212 -12.33 -23.44 -5.25
N ASN A 213 -12.97 -23.81 -4.12
CA ASN A 213 -13.68 -22.84 -3.30
C ASN A 213 -12.73 -21.73 -2.83
N PHE A 214 -13.26 -20.54 -2.61
CA PHE A 214 -12.45 -19.38 -2.22
C PHE A 214 -11.66 -19.59 -0.92
N THR A 215 -12.15 -20.45 -0.03
CA THR A 215 -11.51 -20.81 1.24
C THR A 215 -10.51 -21.95 1.12
N GLU A 216 -10.47 -22.66 -0.01
CA GLU A 216 -9.50 -23.72 -0.26
C GLU A 216 -8.14 -23.10 -0.69
N PRO A 217 -7.02 -23.67 -0.22
CA PRO A 217 -5.70 -23.18 -0.56
C PRO A 217 -5.45 -23.19 -2.08
N ALA A 218 -5.19 -22.02 -2.65
CA ALA A 218 -4.83 -21.84 -4.05
C ALA A 218 -3.99 -20.57 -4.24
N ILE A 219 -3.11 -20.55 -5.24
CA ILE A 219 -2.31 -19.38 -5.59
C ILE A 219 -2.73 -18.90 -6.98
N LEU A 220 -3.02 -17.59 -7.10
CA LEU A 220 -3.28 -16.92 -8.37
C LEU A 220 -2.14 -15.96 -8.69
N VAL A 221 -1.41 -16.24 -9.75
CA VAL A 221 -0.28 -15.44 -10.24
C VAL A 221 -0.75 -14.41 -11.24
N LEU A 222 -0.37 -13.16 -11.02
CA LEU A 222 -0.62 -12.01 -11.88
C LEU A 222 0.72 -11.45 -12.36
N GLY A 223 0.93 -11.38 -13.66
CA GLY A 223 2.16 -10.90 -14.25
C GLY A 223 2.19 -9.39 -14.49
N SER A 224 3.35 -8.87 -14.88
CA SER A 224 3.53 -7.46 -15.25
C SER A 224 2.79 -7.10 -16.53
N GLU A 225 2.46 -5.81 -16.70
CA GLU A 225 1.70 -5.30 -17.84
C GLU A 225 2.44 -5.49 -19.19
N GLY A 226 3.78 -5.37 -19.18
CA GLY A 226 4.58 -5.40 -20.40
C GLY A 226 5.09 -6.78 -20.78
N ARG A 227 5.32 -7.67 -19.80
CA ARG A 227 5.98 -8.97 -20.01
C ARG A 227 5.11 -10.16 -19.63
N GLY A 228 3.99 -9.90 -18.95
CA GLY A 228 3.19 -10.98 -18.36
C GLY A 228 3.92 -11.64 -17.19
N ILE A 229 3.62 -12.90 -16.98
CA ILE A 229 4.28 -13.78 -16.00
C ILE A 229 5.64 -14.20 -16.56
N SER A 230 6.70 -14.13 -15.74
CA SER A 230 8.05 -14.53 -16.15
C SER A 230 8.11 -16.01 -16.52
N PRO A 231 8.98 -16.41 -17.47
CA PRO A 231 9.09 -17.81 -17.90
C PRO A 231 9.39 -18.78 -16.74
N GLU A 232 10.21 -18.35 -15.80
CA GLU A 232 10.62 -19.12 -14.63
C GLU A 232 9.44 -19.37 -13.68
N VAL A 233 8.61 -18.35 -13.45
CA VAL A 233 7.38 -18.45 -12.66
C VAL A 233 6.31 -19.23 -13.42
N ALA A 234 6.21 -19.04 -14.74
CA ALA A 234 5.25 -19.75 -15.60
C ALA A 234 5.48 -21.28 -15.61
N ALA A 235 6.70 -21.75 -15.38
CA ALA A 235 7.03 -23.18 -15.27
C ALA A 235 6.45 -23.82 -13.99
N GLU A 236 6.14 -23.04 -12.97
CA GLU A 236 5.53 -23.50 -11.72
C GLU A 236 3.99 -23.44 -11.74
N ILE A 237 3.37 -22.92 -12.79
CA ILE A 237 1.91 -22.79 -12.93
C ILE A 237 1.33 -24.14 -13.36
N THR A 238 0.31 -24.59 -12.63
CA THR A 238 -0.42 -25.83 -12.95
C THR A 238 -1.52 -25.59 -13.99
N ASP A 239 -2.21 -24.44 -13.89
CA ASP A 239 -3.37 -24.12 -14.71
C ASP A 239 -3.31 -22.68 -15.23
N ARG A 240 -3.49 -22.54 -16.54
CA ARG A 240 -3.55 -21.22 -17.19
C ARG A 240 -4.99 -20.76 -17.32
N LEU A 241 -5.31 -19.61 -16.75
CA LEU A 241 -6.62 -18.97 -16.82
C LEU A 241 -6.58 -17.79 -17.80
N THR A 242 -7.63 -17.64 -18.58
CA THR A 242 -7.86 -16.46 -19.39
C THR A 242 -9.22 -15.83 -19.10
N ILE A 243 -9.28 -14.50 -19.14
CA ILE A 243 -10.54 -13.75 -19.21
C ILE A 243 -10.88 -13.63 -20.69
N PRO A 244 -11.91 -14.34 -21.18
CA PRO A 244 -12.21 -14.35 -22.61
C PRO A 244 -12.51 -12.94 -23.13
N ALA A 245 -11.81 -12.52 -24.16
CA ALA A 245 -12.18 -11.32 -24.91
C ALA A 245 -13.46 -11.59 -25.72
N SER A 246 -14.28 -10.58 -25.90
CA SER A 246 -15.43 -10.64 -26.79
C SER A 246 -14.95 -11.00 -28.21
N GLY A 247 -15.50 -12.08 -28.81
CA GLY A 247 -15.09 -12.64 -30.09
C GLY A 247 -15.29 -11.79 -31.35
N LEU A 248 -15.48 -10.49 -31.19
CA LEU A 248 -15.54 -9.54 -32.31
C LEU A 248 -14.10 -9.23 -32.74
N SER A 249 -13.61 -9.96 -33.75
CA SER A 249 -12.35 -9.66 -34.46
C SER A 249 -12.40 -8.31 -35.18
N VAL A 250 -12.43 -7.23 -34.45
CA VAL A 250 -12.24 -5.89 -35.02
C VAL A 250 -10.75 -5.57 -34.97
N LYS A 251 -10.14 -5.25 -36.10
CA LYS A 251 -8.74 -4.76 -36.16
C LYS A 251 -8.61 -3.56 -35.19
N GLY A 252 -7.69 -3.64 -34.22
CA GLY A 252 -7.44 -2.57 -33.26
C GLY A 252 -8.00 -2.80 -31.85
N HIS A 253 -8.34 -4.04 -31.49
CA HIS A 253 -8.66 -4.38 -30.10
C HIS A 253 -7.47 -4.17 -29.15
N THR A 254 -7.80 -3.83 -27.91
CA THR A 254 -6.85 -3.85 -26.79
C THR A 254 -6.31 -5.27 -26.64
N GLU A 255 -4.98 -5.43 -26.64
CA GLU A 255 -4.31 -6.72 -26.58
C GLU A 255 -4.42 -7.39 -25.20
N SER A 256 -4.56 -6.59 -24.15
CA SER A 256 -4.65 -7.07 -22.75
C SER A 256 -5.43 -6.12 -21.86
N LEU A 257 -5.94 -6.62 -20.75
CA LEU A 257 -6.50 -5.81 -19.67
C LEU A 257 -5.37 -5.30 -18.76
N ASN A 258 -5.59 -4.14 -18.15
CA ASN A 258 -4.75 -3.70 -17.03
C ASN A 258 -4.76 -4.78 -15.93
N VAL A 259 -3.59 -5.05 -15.32
CA VAL A 259 -3.41 -6.14 -14.35
C VAL A 259 -4.32 -6.01 -13.12
N ALA A 260 -4.58 -4.80 -12.64
CA ALA A 260 -5.46 -4.59 -11.50
C ALA A 260 -6.93 -4.85 -11.86
N ILE A 261 -7.34 -4.54 -13.11
CA ILE A 261 -8.67 -4.87 -13.63
C ILE A 261 -8.80 -6.39 -13.79
N ALA A 262 -7.80 -7.05 -14.38
CA ALA A 262 -7.78 -8.50 -14.52
C ALA A 262 -7.87 -9.18 -13.13
N ALA A 263 -7.11 -8.70 -12.15
CA ALA A 263 -7.17 -9.17 -10.76
C ALA A 263 -8.58 -9.06 -10.19
N ALA A 264 -9.25 -7.91 -10.39
CA ALA A 264 -10.60 -7.70 -9.87
C ALA A 264 -11.62 -8.67 -10.48
N ILE A 265 -11.55 -8.92 -11.79
CA ILE A 265 -12.43 -9.88 -12.48
C ILE A 265 -12.18 -11.30 -11.99
N LEU A 266 -10.92 -11.72 -11.90
CA LEU A 266 -10.52 -13.05 -11.43
C LEU A 266 -10.99 -13.29 -9.98
N CYS A 267 -10.71 -12.35 -9.08
CA CYS A 267 -11.14 -12.44 -7.67
C CYS A 267 -12.67 -12.45 -7.52
N SER A 268 -13.37 -11.62 -8.31
CA SER A 268 -14.83 -11.56 -8.30
C SER A 268 -15.46 -12.89 -8.73
N GLU A 269 -14.97 -13.47 -9.84
CA GLU A 269 -15.49 -14.74 -10.32
C GLU A 269 -15.17 -15.89 -9.34
N TRP A 270 -13.97 -15.89 -8.78
CA TRP A 270 -13.58 -16.88 -7.77
C TRP A 270 -14.49 -16.80 -6.54
N ARG A 271 -14.75 -15.59 -6.04
CA ARG A 271 -15.64 -15.37 -4.90
C ARG A 271 -17.09 -15.73 -5.19
N ARG A 272 -17.56 -15.49 -6.44
CA ARG A 272 -18.95 -15.80 -6.85
C ARG A 272 -19.26 -17.29 -6.82
N ARG A 273 -18.27 -18.16 -6.99
CA ARG A 273 -18.41 -19.62 -7.02
C ARG A 273 -18.32 -20.29 -5.66
N SER A 274 -18.07 -19.52 -4.61
CA SER A 274 -17.82 -20.03 -3.26
C SER A 274 -19.03 -19.91 -2.36
#